data_4f190123862bca4f44c1b8ecd53c112a
#
_entry.id   4f190123862bca4f44c1b8ecd53c112a
#
_cell.length_a   1.000
_cell.length_b   1.000
_cell.length_c   1.000
_cell.angle_alpha   90.00
_cell.angle_beta   90.00
_cell.angle_gamma   90.00
#
_symmetry.space_group_name_H-M   'P 1'
#
loop_
_entity.id
_entity.type
_entity.pdbx_description
1 polymer ?
#
loop_
_entity_poly.entity_id
_entity_poly.type
_entity_poly.pdbx_seq_one_letter_code
_entity_poly.pdbx_strand_id
1 'polypeptide(L)'
;MRKPSIALALMLCALTLSCSHAQVPLPQLPSGASSNMASADRGEYIVRSVAVCGSCHSAPGPERDPDGPLSGGMEFHNWRIGTARASNLTPDPETGLGAWSEAEIVRALRNGQSRNGRLITPVMPYEWWHEMSDEDAFAVARYLRSLPPVRNEVKQSPNLVFKLARAFLRPMPGVSVTAPARSASAEYGAYLSQHVGLCADCHTQRAGLMQKADKSRLFAGMSKPPKGFPSKTPNITPHPETGIGKWSEADFVKAMRTGVTPSGEKLKPFMPWPKLQRMTDDDLHAIYAYLRTVPAIR
;
A
#
# COMPACT_ATOMS: atom_id res chain seq x y z
N MET A 1 -24.08 -17.10 42.22
CA MET A 1 -23.32 -16.03 41.51
C MET A 1 -23.48 -16.26 40.01
N ARG A 2 -24.32 -15.47 39.33
CA ARG A 2 -24.57 -15.59 37.90
C ARG A 2 -23.40 -14.90 37.16
N LYS A 3 -22.71 -15.65 36.31
CA LYS A 3 -21.67 -15.07 35.40
C LYS A 3 -22.36 -14.11 34.43
N PRO A 4 -21.89 -12.87 34.25
CA PRO A 4 -22.45 -11.98 33.25
C PRO A 4 -22.27 -12.59 31.86
N SER A 5 -23.35 -12.61 31.08
CA SER A 5 -23.36 -13.18 29.73
C SER A 5 -22.38 -12.43 28.86
N ILE A 6 -21.57 -13.18 28.09
CA ILE A 6 -20.60 -12.65 27.11
C ILE A 6 -21.22 -11.62 26.15
N ALA A 7 -22.53 -11.77 25.87
CA ALA A 7 -23.32 -10.81 25.08
C ALA A 7 -23.40 -9.41 25.70
N LEU A 8 -23.46 -9.29 27.04
CA LEU A 8 -23.54 -7.99 27.71
C LEU A 8 -22.20 -7.27 27.71
N ALA A 9 -21.07 -8.01 27.79
CA ALA A 9 -19.73 -7.43 27.68
C ALA A 9 -19.44 -6.93 26.27
N LEU A 10 -19.96 -7.60 25.23
CA LEU A 10 -19.84 -7.17 23.83
C LEU A 10 -20.68 -5.91 23.54
N MET A 11 -21.85 -5.78 24.20
CA MET A 11 -22.72 -4.60 24.02
C MET A 11 -22.16 -3.36 24.73
N LEU A 12 -21.51 -3.51 25.89
CA LEU A 12 -20.85 -2.39 26.59
C LEU A 12 -19.60 -1.90 25.84
N CYS A 13 -18.84 -2.77 25.18
CA CYS A 13 -17.68 -2.38 24.37
C CYS A 13 -18.10 -1.60 23.11
N ALA A 14 -19.31 -1.82 22.60
CA ALA A 14 -19.85 -1.08 21.46
C ALA A 14 -20.32 0.35 21.83
N LEU A 15 -20.61 0.62 23.08
CA LEU A 15 -21.08 1.92 23.56
C LEU A 15 -19.94 2.88 23.93
N THR A 16 -18.77 2.36 24.29
CA THR A 16 -17.56 3.18 24.43
C THR A 16 -16.81 3.21 23.11
N LEU A 17 -16.92 4.28 22.36
CA LEU A 17 -16.34 4.53 21.03
C LEU A 17 -14.79 4.43 20.94
N SER A 18 -14.14 3.77 21.88
CA SER A 18 -12.69 3.62 22.00
C SER A 18 -12.28 2.18 22.30
N CYS A 19 -12.69 1.20 21.48
CA CYS A 19 -11.98 -0.08 21.48
C CYS A 19 -10.59 0.13 20.85
N SER A 20 -9.62 0.55 21.66
CA SER A 20 -8.20 0.47 21.30
C SER A 20 -7.85 -1.00 21.21
N HIS A 21 -7.44 -1.47 20.04
CA HIS A 21 -6.83 -2.79 19.92
C HIS A 21 -5.51 -2.78 20.70
N ALA A 22 -5.15 -3.92 21.27
CA ALA A 22 -3.81 -4.09 21.82
C ALA A 22 -2.79 -3.59 20.77
N GLN A 23 -1.86 -2.77 21.21
CA GLN A 23 -0.88 -2.21 20.28
C GLN A 23 0.05 -3.32 19.82
N VAL A 24 0.23 -3.42 18.50
CA VAL A 24 1.29 -4.24 17.92
C VAL A 24 2.63 -3.68 18.43
N PRO A 25 3.55 -4.53 18.89
CA PRO A 25 4.89 -4.07 19.29
C PRO A 25 5.54 -3.21 18.21
N LEU A 26 6.27 -2.20 18.64
CA LEU A 26 7.01 -1.36 17.69
C LEU A 26 8.14 -2.17 17.05
N PRO A 27 8.27 -2.13 15.71
CA PRO A 27 9.38 -2.74 15.01
C PRO A 27 10.69 -2.06 15.42
N GLN A 28 11.75 -2.84 15.48
CA GLN A 28 13.09 -2.34 15.74
C GLN A 28 13.90 -2.34 14.45
N LEU A 29 14.69 -1.30 14.26
CA LEU A 29 15.65 -1.29 13.16
C LEU A 29 16.73 -2.34 13.43
N PRO A 30 17.04 -3.22 12.47
CA PRO A 30 18.11 -4.20 12.64
C PRO A 30 19.44 -3.55 13.04
N SER A 31 20.18 -4.18 13.95
CA SER A 31 21.49 -3.74 14.34
C SER A 31 22.42 -3.71 13.12
N GLY A 32 23.00 -2.55 12.80
CA GLY A 32 23.86 -2.37 11.63
C GLY A 32 23.16 -1.83 10.36
N ALA A 33 21.85 -1.65 10.38
CA ALA A 33 21.18 -0.96 9.29
C ALA A 33 21.59 0.52 9.25
N SER A 34 21.93 0.99 8.05
CA SER A 34 22.43 2.34 7.86
C SER A 34 21.34 3.39 8.16
N SER A 35 21.68 4.33 9.05
CA SER A 35 20.86 5.51 9.35
C SER A 35 21.21 6.73 8.48
N ASN A 36 22.01 6.54 7.43
CA ASN A 36 22.61 7.60 6.63
C ASN A 36 21.71 8.11 5.48
N MET A 37 22.20 9.12 4.74
CA MET A 37 21.52 9.72 3.60
C MET A 37 21.12 8.72 2.52
N ALA A 38 21.91 7.69 2.25
CA ALA A 38 21.58 6.62 1.30
C ALA A 38 20.27 5.90 1.63
N SER A 39 19.91 5.85 2.92
CA SER A 39 18.62 5.31 3.37
C SER A 39 17.44 6.26 3.09
N ALA A 40 17.65 7.58 3.15
CA ALA A 40 16.62 8.56 2.80
C ALA A 40 16.37 8.56 1.28
N ASP A 41 17.41 8.45 0.46
CA ASP A 41 17.32 8.32 -1.00
C ASP A 41 16.54 7.06 -1.41
N ARG A 42 16.77 5.94 -0.70
CA ARG A 42 15.99 4.72 -0.88
C ARG A 42 14.53 4.91 -0.50
N GLY A 43 14.27 5.63 0.58
CA GLY A 43 12.92 5.99 1.02
C GLY A 43 12.20 6.87 -0.01
N GLU A 44 12.87 7.87 -0.56
CA GLU A 44 12.35 8.70 -1.65
C GLU A 44 11.99 7.86 -2.86
N TYR A 45 12.92 7.02 -3.31
CA TYR A 45 12.70 6.14 -4.45
C TYR A 45 11.46 5.25 -4.25
N ILE A 46 11.32 4.63 -3.08
CA ILE A 46 10.15 3.81 -2.77
C ILE A 46 8.88 4.65 -2.79
N VAL A 47 8.86 5.77 -2.06
CA VAL A 47 7.66 6.62 -1.89
C VAL A 47 7.21 7.25 -3.20
N ARG A 48 8.16 7.70 -4.04
CA ARG A 48 7.87 8.47 -5.25
C ARG A 48 7.75 7.62 -6.51
N SER A 49 8.48 6.48 -6.58
CA SER A 49 8.65 5.74 -7.83
C SER A 49 8.12 4.30 -7.78
N VAL A 50 8.09 3.62 -6.62
CA VAL A 50 7.69 2.21 -6.52
C VAL A 50 6.32 2.06 -5.85
N ALA A 51 6.18 2.52 -4.61
CA ALA A 51 4.93 2.48 -3.85
C ALA A 51 3.96 3.61 -4.24
N VAL A 52 4.45 4.64 -4.91
CA VAL A 52 3.70 5.80 -5.45
C VAL A 52 2.71 6.41 -4.47
N CYS A 53 3.14 6.65 -3.22
CA CYS A 53 2.30 7.12 -2.12
C CYS A 53 1.54 8.41 -2.46
N GLY A 54 2.12 9.28 -3.28
CA GLY A 54 1.50 10.50 -3.78
C GLY A 54 0.23 10.27 -4.59
N SER A 55 0.02 9.06 -5.14
CA SER A 55 -1.22 8.72 -5.84
C SER A 55 -2.47 8.86 -4.96
N CYS A 56 -2.33 8.71 -3.64
CA CYS A 56 -3.41 8.89 -2.68
C CYS A 56 -3.15 10.08 -1.74
N HIS A 57 -1.89 10.29 -1.34
CA HIS A 57 -1.52 11.21 -0.28
C HIS A 57 -1.11 12.62 -0.75
N SER A 58 -1.08 12.91 -2.06
CA SER A 58 -0.97 14.28 -2.54
C SER A 58 -2.31 15.01 -2.47
N ALA A 59 -2.28 16.33 -2.27
CA ALA A 59 -3.46 17.14 -2.12
C ALA A 59 -4.43 16.96 -3.31
N PRO A 60 -5.75 16.91 -3.07
CA PRO A 60 -6.75 16.83 -4.13
C PRO A 60 -6.80 18.13 -4.93
N GLY A 61 -7.09 18.03 -6.22
CA GLY A 61 -7.29 19.19 -7.11
C GLY A 61 -7.35 18.75 -8.57
N PRO A 62 -7.79 19.62 -9.47
CA PRO A 62 -7.84 19.34 -10.90
C PRO A 62 -6.46 19.06 -11.49
N GLU A 63 -5.43 19.68 -10.91
CA GLU A 63 -4.01 19.52 -11.27
C GLU A 63 -3.26 18.73 -10.20
N ARG A 64 -3.89 17.66 -9.68
CA ARG A 64 -3.27 16.84 -8.67
C ARG A 64 -1.86 16.40 -9.10
N ASP A 65 -0.86 16.91 -8.42
CA ASP A 65 0.54 16.54 -8.61
C ASP A 65 0.92 15.40 -7.66
N PRO A 66 1.08 14.16 -8.16
CA PRO A 66 1.54 13.05 -7.32
C PRO A 66 2.98 13.24 -6.80
N ASP A 67 3.74 14.20 -7.31
CA ASP A 67 5.06 14.61 -6.79
C ASP A 67 4.96 15.78 -5.80
N GLY A 68 3.79 16.37 -5.67
CA GLY A 68 3.52 17.42 -4.71
C GLY A 68 3.66 16.99 -3.25
N PRO A 69 3.37 17.90 -2.33
CA PRO A 69 3.37 17.59 -0.90
C PRO A 69 2.45 16.41 -0.59
N LEU A 70 2.91 15.48 0.22
CA LEU A 70 2.13 14.32 0.67
C LEU A 70 1.19 14.72 1.83
N SER A 71 0.50 15.84 1.67
CA SER A 71 -0.34 16.44 2.71
C SER A 71 -1.73 15.81 2.85
N GLY A 72 -2.05 14.80 2.02
CA GLY A 72 -3.27 14.01 2.15
C GLY A 72 -4.51 14.67 1.53
N GLY A 73 -5.66 14.05 1.78
CA GLY A 73 -6.97 14.60 1.41
C GLY A 73 -7.74 13.85 0.32
N MET A 74 -7.14 12.90 -0.41
CA MET A 74 -7.90 12.09 -1.35
C MET A 74 -9.00 11.29 -0.64
N GLU A 75 -10.21 11.33 -1.17
CA GLU A 75 -11.38 10.70 -0.58
C GLU A 75 -11.72 9.37 -1.27
N PHE A 76 -12.12 8.40 -0.44
CA PHE A 76 -12.63 7.10 -0.85
C PHE A 76 -13.99 6.87 -0.20
N HIS A 77 -15.04 6.82 -1.01
CA HIS A 77 -16.40 6.56 -0.55
C HIS A 77 -16.79 5.11 -0.75
N ASN A 78 -17.18 4.45 0.34
CA ASN A 78 -17.72 3.10 0.27
C ASN A 78 -18.77 2.90 1.36
N TRP A 79 -19.91 2.29 1.05
CA TRP A 79 -20.98 2.05 2.00
C TRP A 79 -20.56 1.21 3.21
N ARG A 80 -19.51 0.37 3.07
CA ARG A 80 -18.98 -0.46 4.16
C ARG A 80 -18.15 0.33 5.16
N ILE A 81 -17.44 1.34 4.69
CA ILE A 81 -16.46 2.08 5.51
C ILE A 81 -16.85 3.54 5.76
N GLY A 82 -17.79 4.09 4.98
CA GLY A 82 -18.05 5.52 4.94
C GLY A 82 -17.05 6.24 4.05
N THR A 83 -16.59 7.41 4.49
CA THR A 83 -15.55 8.18 3.81
C THR A 83 -14.20 7.98 4.50
N ALA A 84 -13.27 7.33 3.82
CA ALA A 84 -11.86 7.32 4.19
C ALA A 84 -11.12 8.41 3.43
N ARG A 85 -10.21 9.11 4.09
CA ARG A 85 -9.34 10.12 3.48
C ARG A 85 -7.88 9.75 3.67
N ALA A 86 -7.08 9.91 2.62
CA ALA A 86 -5.63 9.73 2.72
C ALA A 86 -5.07 10.76 3.71
N SER A 87 -4.33 10.29 4.71
CA SER A 87 -3.80 11.14 5.79
C SER A 87 -2.66 12.04 5.32
N ASN A 88 -2.40 13.11 6.04
CA ASN A 88 -1.21 13.93 5.88
C ASN A 88 0.02 13.14 6.33
N LEU A 89 0.95 12.90 5.41
CA LEU A 89 2.21 12.17 5.65
C LEU A 89 3.40 13.11 5.86
N THR A 90 3.20 14.43 5.77
CA THR A 90 4.27 15.40 6.04
C THR A 90 4.58 15.45 7.54
N PRO A 91 5.77 15.90 7.96
CA PRO A 91 6.15 15.97 9.36
C PRO A 91 5.56 17.18 10.10
N ASP A 92 4.33 17.59 9.75
CA ASP A 92 3.61 18.57 10.55
C ASP A 92 3.25 17.97 11.92
N PRO A 93 3.59 18.65 13.04
CA PRO A 93 3.45 18.08 14.37
C PRO A 93 2.00 17.91 14.83
N GLU A 94 1.07 18.70 14.29
CA GLU A 94 -0.34 18.70 14.70
C GLU A 94 -1.22 17.84 13.79
N THR A 95 -0.99 17.93 12.48
CA THR A 95 -1.90 17.34 11.48
C THR A 95 -1.27 16.18 10.69
N GLY A 96 0.05 15.99 10.78
CA GLY A 96 0.82 15.01 10.05
C GLY A 96 1.55 13.99 10.92
N LEU A 97 2.74 13.61 10.49
CA LEU A 97 3.58 12.59 11.13
C LEU A 97 4.66 13.18 12.07
N GLY A 98 4.72 14.51 12.26
CA GLY A 98 5.80 15.15 13.00
C GLY A 98 5.98 14.68 14.43
N ALA A 99 4.88 14.34 15.10
CA ALA A 99 4.91 13.80 16.47
C ALA A 99 5.11 12.26 16.53
N TRP A 100 5.25 11.56 15.38
CA TRP A 100 5.41 10.10 15.33
C TRP A 100 6.89 9.70 15.28
N SER A 101 7.24 8.64 15.97
CA SER A 101 8.54 7.98 15.78
C SER A 101 8.57 7.22 14.45
N GLU A 102 9.77 6.92 13.93
CA GLU A 102 9.94 6.07 12.75
C GLU A 102 9.25 4.71 12.93
N ALA A 103 9.41 4.09 14.09
CA ALA A 103 8.80 2.81 14.40
C ALA A 103 7.24 2.86 14.42
N GLU A 104 6.64 3.96 14.85
CA GLU A 104 5.19 4.16 14.78
C GLU A 104 4.72 4.32 13.33
N ILE A 105 5.50 4.98 12.48
CA ILE A 105 5.22 5.11 11.04
C ILE A 105 5.33 3.73 10.37
N VAL A 106 6.36 2.95 10.66
CA VAL A 106 6.54 1.58 10.15
C VAL A 106 5.40 0.68 10.59
N ARG A 107 4.98 0.76 11.87
CA ARG A 107 3.80 0.02 12.36
C ARG A 107 2.52 0.41 11.61
N ALA A 108 2.32 1.67 11.31
CA ALA A 108 1.16 2.12 10.54
C ALA A 108 1.21 1.59 9.10
N LEU A 109 2.37 1.63 8.47
CA LEU A 109 2.60 1.16 7.11
C LEU A 109 2.38 -0.35 6.96
N ARG A 110 2.97 -1.15 7.86
CA ARG A 110 3.00 -2.62 7.74
C ARG A 110 1.88 -3.33 8.49
N ASN A 111 1.44 -2.80 9.62
CA ASN A 111 0.47 -3.47 10.49
C ASN A 111 -0.91 -2.83 10.44
N GLY A 112 -1.06 -1.68 9.77
CA GLY A 112 -2.34 -0.96 9.69
C GLY A 112 -2.78 -0.37 11.03
N GLN A 113 -1.86 -0.12 11.97
CA GLN A 113 -2.19 0.43 13.27
C GLN A 113 -1.53 1.79 13.49
N SER A 114 -2.34 2.82 13.67
CA SER A 114 -1.89 4.19 13.94
C SER A 114 -1.23 4.32 15.33
N ARG A 115 -0.56 5.46 15.57
CA ARG A 115 0.13 5.77 16.83
C ARG A 115 -0.75 5.55 18.07
N ASN A 116 -2.00 5.96 18.02
CA ASN A 116 -2.95 5.81 19.13
C ASN A 116 -3.66 4.44 19.18
N GLY A 117 -3.14 3.42 18.51
CA GLY A 117 -3.70 2.07 18.49
C GLY A 117 -4.92 1.88 17.56
N ARG A 118 -5.39 2.93 16.89
CA ARG A 118 -6.54 2.85 15.99
C ARG A 118 -6.17 2.07 14.72
N LEU A 119 -7.04 1.12 14.32
CA LEU A 119 -6.90 0.42 13.05
C LEU A 119 -7.10 1.40 11.88
N ILE A 120 -6.17 1.44 10.96
CA ILE A 120 -6.24 2.19 9.71
C ILE A 120 -7.25 1.51 8.78
N THR A 121 -8.00 2.30 8.03
CA THR A 121 -8.98 1.77 7.07
C THR A 121 -8.27 0.94 6.00
N PRO A 122 -8.79 -0.27 5.64
CA PRO A 122 -8.16 -1.17 4.66
C PRO A 122 -8.17 -0.66 3.21
N VAL A 123 -8.44 0.62 3.00
CA VAL A 123 -8.14 1.32 1.73
C VAL A 123 -6.63 1.53 1.59
N MET A 124 -5.95 1.76 2.72
CA MET A 124 -4.50 1.72 2.79
C MET A 124 -4.04 0.27 2.64
N PRO A 125 -3.24 -0.08 1.63
CA PRO A 125 -2.94 -1.49 1.29
C PRO A 125 -1.85 -2.10 2.18
N TYR A 126 -1.93 -1.89 3.50
CA TYR A 126 -0.94 -2.37 4.47
C TYR A 126 -0.82 -3.91 4.48
N GLU A 127 -1.83 -4.66 4.05
CA GLU A 127 -1.73 -6.11 3.94
C GLU A 127 -0.67 -6.57 2.92
N TRP A 128 -0.41 -5.76 1.89
CA TRP A 128 0.64 -6.01 0.91
C TRP A 128 2.01 -5.56 1.43
N TRP A 129 2.05 -4.40 2.10
CA TRP A 129 3.29 -3.89 2.68
C TRP A 129 3.69 -4.56 4.00
N HIS A 130 2.86 -5.49 4.50
CA HIS A 130 3.15 -6.22 5.74
C HIS A 130 4.52 -6.90 5.71
N GLU A 131 4.90 -7.46 4.57
CA GLU A 131 6.19 -8.11 4.33
C GLU A 131 7.24 -7.20 3.65
N MET A 132 7.03 -5.88 3.61
CA MET A 132 8.11 -4.94 3.27
C MET A 132 9.24 -5.11 4.29
N SER A 133 10.49 -5.15 3.84
CA SER A 133 11.63 -5.34 4.75
C SER A 133 11.75 -4.25 5.80
N ASP A 134 12.41 -4.56 6.90
CA ASP A 134 12.65 -3.60 7.96
C ASP A 134 13.46 -2.41 7.44
N GLU A 135 14.50 -2.67 6.61
CA GLU A 135 15.32 -1.63 5.99
C GLU A 135 14.48 -0.67 5.13
N ASP A 136 13.69 -1.21 4.19
CA ASP A 136 12.89 -0.39 3.27
C ASP A 136 11.76 0.35 4.01
N ALA A 137 11.11 -0.28 4.99
CA ALA A 137 10.06 0.37 5.78
C ALA A 137 10.59 1.53 6.62
N PHE A 138 11.77 1.38 7.25
CA PHE A 138 12.42 2.48 7.96
C PHE A 138 12.97 3.55 7.02
N ALA A 139 13.43 3.19 5.81
CA ALA A 139 13.83 4.16 4.79
C ALA A 139 12.63 5.04 4.37
N VAL A 140 11.46 4.44 4.15
CA VAL A 140 10.20 5.17 3.90
C VAL A 140 9.89 6.12 5.07
N ALA A 141 9.96 5.65 6.32
CA ALA A 141 9.67 6.48 7.48
C ALA A 141 10.62 7.69 7.59
N ARG A 142 11.92 7.50 7.36
CA ARG A 142 12.93 8.57 7.37
C ARG A 142 12.65 9.60 6.28
N TYR A 143 12.38 9.15 5.05
CA TYR A 143 12.06 10.06 3.97
C TYR A 143 10.82 10.89 4.28
N LEU A 144 9.74 10.29 4.77
CA LEU A 144 8.53 11.03 5.14
C LEU A 144 8.80 12.07 6.24
N ARG A 145 9.71 11.79 7.17
CA ARG A 145 10.10 12.73 8.22
C ARG A 145 11.03 13.85 7.76
N SER A 146 11.70 13.69 6.61
CA SER A 146 12.57 14.70 6.02
C SER A 146 11.82 15.69 5.12
N LEU A 147 10.55 15.42 4.79
CA LEU A 147 9.75 16.30 3.94
C LEU A 147 9.48 17.66 4.62
N PRO A 148 9.24 18.73 3.83
CA PRO A 148 8.73 19.98 4.38
C PRO A 148 7.37 19.75 5.08
N PRO A 149 7.17 20.29 6.30
CA PRO A 149 5.88 20.18 6.99
C PRO A 149 4.81 21.01 6.26
N VAL A 150 3.64 20.42 6.09
CA VAL A 150 2.46 21.09 5.54
C VAL A 150 1.30 20.88 6.50
N ARG A 151 0.75 21.98 7.05
CA ARG A 151 -0.43 21.90 7.92
C ARG A 151 -1.67 21.60 7.08
N ASN A 152 -2.23 20.41 7.25
CA ASN A 152 -3.50 20.00 6.62
C ASN A 152 -4.24 18.99 7.52
N GLU A 153 -5.33 19.44 8.14
CA GLU A 153 -6.16 18.57 8.98
C GLU A 153 -7.06 17.69 8.13
N VAL A 154 -6.82 16.40 8.11
CA VAL A 154 -7.58 15.41 7.35
C VAL A 154 -8.53 14.65 8.27
N LYS A 155 -9.82 15.02 8.26
CA LYS A 155 -10.86 14.42 9.10
C LYS A 155 -11.41 13.14 8.48
N GLN A 156 -11.31 12.02 9.20
CA GLN A 156 -11.90 10.74 8.82
C GLN A 156 -13.39 10.70 9.14
N SER A 157 -14.21 10.15 8.25
CA SER A 157 -15.67 10.04 8.45
C SER A 157 -16.16 8.60 8.27
N PRO A 158 -15.73 7.67 9.15
CA PRO A 158 -16.19 6.29 9.09
C PRO A 158 -17.67 6.20 9.45
N ASN A 159 -18.42 5.36 8.72
CA ASN A 159 -19.83 5.12 9.04
C ASN A 159 -19.99 4.17 10.26
N LEU A 160 -21.23 4.00 10.73
CA LEU A 160 -21.52 3.14 11.88
C LEU A 160 -21.12 1.67 11.62
N VAL A 161 -21.33 1.17 10.39
CA VAL A 161 -20.98 -0.21 10.02
C VAL A 161 -19.49 -0.46 10.25
N PHE A 162 -18.63 0.46 9.77
CA PHE A 162 -17.18 0.32 9.97
C PHE A 162 -16.76 0.54 11.42
N LYS A 163 -17.40 1.46 12.14
CA LYS A 163 -17.13 1.66 13.56
C LYS A 163 -17.38 0.39 14.38
N LEU A 164 -18.48 -0.33 14.11
CA LEU A 164 -18.79 -1.60 14.75
C LEU A 164 -17.85 -2.72 14.28
N ALA A 165 -17.62 -2.83 12.97
CA ALA A 165 -16.74 -3.87 12.40
C ALA A 165 -15.29 -3.77 12.93
N ARG A 166 -14.79 -2.56 13.19
CA ARG A 166 -13.45 -2.35 13.74
C ARG A 166 -13.21 -3.03 15.08
N ALA A 167 -14.24 -3.25 15.89
CA ALA A 167 -14.10 -3.99 17.15
C ALA A 167 -13.66 -5.45 16.94
N PHE A 168 -13.93 -6.01 15.76
CA PHE A 168 -13.63 -7.41 15.40
C PHE A 168 -12.43 -7.53 14.46
N LEU A 169 -12.07 -6.47 13.76
CA LEU A 169 -10.88 -6.44 12.90
C LEU A 169 -9.61 -6.35 13.75
N ARG A 170 -8.56 -6.99 13.30
CA ARG A 170 -7.26 -6.96 13.99
C ARG A 170 -6.21 -6.31 13.08
N PRO A 171 -5.25 -5.57 13.63
CA PRO A 171 -4.07 -5.16 12.88
C PRO A 171 -3.29 -6.40 12.46
N MET A 172 -2.44 -6.25 11.44
CA MET A 172 -1.48 -7.30 11.07
C MET A 172 -0.49 -7.49 12.22
N PRO A 173 -0.02 -8.73 12.48
CA PRO A 173 0.92 -8.99 13.58
C PRO A 173 2.26 -8.29 13.35
N GLY A 174 3.07 -8.20 14.39
CA GLY A 174 4.47 -7.76 14.26
C GLY A 174 5.28 -8.79 13.47
N VAL A 175 6.15 -8.32 12.60
CA VAL A 175 7.02 -9.15 11.76
C VAL A 175 8.37 -8.44 11.56
N SER A 176 9.45 -9.21 11.47
CA SER A 176 10.77 -8.75 11.01
C SER A 176 11.06 -9.40 9.67
N VAL A 177 11.42 -8.62 8.68
CA VAL A 177 11.59 -9.05 7.29
C VAL A 177 12.93 -8.53 6.75
N THR A 178 13.70 -9.41 6.15
CA THR A 178 14.90 -9.07 5.37
C THR A 178 14.56 -9.13 3.88
N ALA A 179 14.88 -8.10 3.12
CA ALA A 179 14.68 -8.12 1.68
C ALA A 179 15.67 -9.09 1.00
N PRO A 180 15.29 -9.70 -0.13
CA PRO A 180 16.26 -10.34 -1.02
C PRO A 180 17.33 -9.34 -1.49
N ALA A 181 18.47 -9.85 -1.91
CA ALA A 181 19.52 -9.02 -2.51
C ALA A 181 18.98 -8.26 -3.73
N ARG A 182 19.28 -6.96 -3.79
CA ARG A 182 18.87 -6.10 -4.92
C ARG A 182 19.59 -6.54 -6.17
N SER A 183 18.83 -7.07 -7.13
CA SER A 183 19.34 -7.56 -8.41
C SER A 183 18.18 -7.73 -9.40
N ALA A 184 18.46 -7.93 -10.68
CA ALA A 184 17.46 -8.25 -11.70
C ALA A 184 16.91 -9.69 -11.56
N SER A 185 16.80 -10.23 -10.35
CA SER A 185 16.34 -11.60 -10.09
C SER A 185 14.82 -11.67 -9.90
N ALA A 186 14.25 -12.83 -10.22
CA ALA A 186 12.82 -13.07 -9.98
C ALA A 186 12.46 -13.01 -8.48
N GLU A 187 13.36 -13.38 -7.59
CA GLU A 187 13.14 -13.28 -6.14
C GLU A 187 12.98 -11.83 -5.69
N TYR A 188 13.87 -10.94 -6.13
CA TYR A 188 13.75 -9.52 -5.86
C TYR A 188 12.54 -8.89 -6.56
N GLY A 189 12.20 -9.34 -7.77
CA GLY A 189 11.00 -8.95 -8.49
C GLY A 189 9.71 -9.33 -7.76
N ALA A 190 9.67 -10.51 -7.13
CA ALA A 190 8.57 -10.93 -6.27
C ALA A 190 8.39 -9.96 -5.09
N TYR A 191 9.47 -9.64 -4.41
CA TYR A 191 9.49 -8.68 -3.31
C TYR A 191 8.99 -7.30 -3.76
N LEU A 192 9.52 -6.76 -4.86
CA LEU A 192 9.12 -5.46 -5.38
C LEU A 192 7.64 -5.41 -5.77
N SER A 193 7.14 -6.42 -6.48
CA SER A 193 5.80 -6.39 -7.05
C SER A 193 4.68 -6.71 -6.04
N GLN A 194 5.01 -7.43 -4.96
CA GLN A 194 4.04 -7.81 -3.94
C GLN A 194 4.14 -6.96 -2.67
N HIS A 195 5.36 -6.62 -2.22
CA HIS A 195 5.57 -6.09 -0.87
C HIS A 195 6.10 -4.65 -0.84
N VAL A 196 6.47 -4.06 -1.98
CA VAL A 196 6.90 -2.66 -2.09
C VAL A 196 5.98 -1.88 -3.01
N GLY A 197 5.85 -2.32 -4.26
CA GLY A 197 4.92 -1.76 -5.22
C GLY A 197 3.49 -2.26 -5.01
N LEU A 198 2.56 -1.71 -5.77
CA LEU A 198 1.14 -2.06 -5.71
C LEU A 198 0.69 -2.94 -6.88
N CYS A 199 1.62 -3.62 -7.57
CA CYS A 199 1.28 -4.46 -8.72
C CYS A 199 0.26 -5.53 -8.32
N ALA A 200 0.56 -6.29 -7.26
CA ALA A 200 -0.33 -7.33 -6.75
C ALA A 200 -1.67 -6.77 -6.25
N ASP A 201 -1.68 -5.61 -5.61
CA ASP A 201 -2.91 -4.99 -5.11
C ASP A 201 -3.89 -4.65 -6.24
N CYS A 202 -3.38 -4.05 -7.30
CA CYS A 202 -4.18 -3.62 -8.44
C CYS A 202 -4.48 -4.75 -9.45
N HIS A 203 -3.56 -5.70 -9.61
CA HIS A 203 -3.69 -6.75 -10.64
C HIS A 203 -4.18 -8.10 -10.10
N THR A 204 -4.74 -8.13 -8.88
CA THR A 204 -5.33 -9.35 -8.31
C THR A 204 -6.80 -9.13 -7.99
N GLN A 205 -7.66 -10.06 -8.41
CA GLN A 205 -9.10 -9.98 -8.15
C GLN A 205 -9.35 -9.98 -6.65
N ARG A 206 -10.26 -9.12 -6.21
CA ARG A 206 -10.76 -9.10 -4.84
C ARG A 206 -12.10 -9.81 -4.74
N ALA A 207 -12.33 -10.55 -3.67
CA ALA A 207 -13.52 -11.38 -3.48
C ALA A 207 -14.08 -11.29 -2.05
N GLY A 208 -15.31 -11.74 -1.91
CA GLY A 208 -16.02 -11.81 -0.63
C GLY A 208 -16.43 -10.45 -0.05
N LEU A 209 -17.10 -10.52 1.10
CA LEU A 209 -17.61 -9.32 1.79
C LEU A 209 -16.49 -8.38 2.22
N MET A 210 -15.35 -8.90 2.62
CA MET A 210 -14.19 -8.14 3.08
C MET A 210 -13.28 -7.65 1.94
N GLN A 211 -13.61 -7.97 0.69
CA GLN A 211 -12.81 -7.60 -0.49
C GLN A 211 -11.32 -7.99 -0.34
N LYS A 212 -11.08 -9.20 0.16
CA LYS A 212 -9.72 -9.75 0.24
C LYS A 212 -9.21 -10.12 -1.15
N ALA A 213 -7.91 -9.95 -1.36
CA ALA A 213 -7.26 -10.39 -2.59
C ALA A 213 -7.32 -11.92 -2.73
N ASP A 214 -7.71 -12.40 -3.89
CA ASP A 214 -7.68 -13.82 -4.24
C ASP A 214 -6.24 -14.20 -4.63
N LYS A 215 -5.45 -14.59 -3.64
CA LYS A 215 -4.04 -14.95 -3.84
C LYS A 215 -3.86 -16.19 -4.74
N SER A 216 -4.90 -17.01 -4.97
CA SER A 216 -4.85 -18.12 -5.91
C SER A 216 -4.86 -17.65 -7.38
N ARG A 217 -5.24 -16.39 -7.62
CA ARG A 217 -5.28 -15.73 -8.92
C ARG A 217 -4.41 -14.48 -8.95
N LEU A 218 -3.28 -14.55 -8.29
CA LEU A 218 -2.32 -13.44 -8.20
C LEU A 218 -1.94 -12.95 -9.61
N PHE A 219 -2.00 -11.64 -9.82
CA PHE A 219 -1.72 -10.96 -11.08
C PHE A 219 -2.65 -11.28 -12.27
N ALA A 220 -3.71 -12.06 -12.08
CA ALA A 220 -4.66 -12.41 -13.16
C ALA A 220 -5.62 -11.27 -13.54
N GLY A 221 -5.38 -10.07 -13.01
CA GLY A 221 -6.21 -8.91 -13.26
C GLY A 221 -7.46 -8.84 -12.38
N MET A 222 -8.17 -7.73 -12.50
CA MET A 222 -9.41 -7.47 -11.75
C MET A 222 -10.53 -7.18 -12.73
N SER A 223 -11.30 -8.21 -13.08
CA SER A 223 -12.44 -8.09 -14.01
C SER A 223 -13.68 -7.48 -13.35
N LYS A 224 -13.83 -7.65 -12.04
CA LYS A 224 -14.91 -7.11 -11.21
C LYS A 224 -14.33 -6.26 -10.10
N PRO A 225 -13.95 -5.01 -10.37
CA PRO A 225 -13.37 -4.14 -9.36
C PRO A 225 -14.40 -3.81 -8.27
N PRO A 226 -13.96 -3.57 -7.03
CA PRO A 226 -14.82 -3.07 -5.97
C PRO A 226 -15.49 -1.75 -6.37
N LYS A 227 -16.69 -1.50 -5.85
CA LYS A 227 -17.36 -0.19 -6.04
C LYS A 227 -16.46 0.93 -5.51
N GLY A 228 -16.22 1.92 -6.34
CA GLY A 228 -15.29 3.04 -6.08
C GLY A 228 -13.88 2.82 -6.66
N PHE A 229 -13.58 1.64 -7.17
CA PHE A 229 -12.35 1.40 -7.92
C PHE A 229 -12.54 1.87 -9.37
N PRO A 230 -11.64 2.66 -9.94
CA PRO A 230 -11.94 3.41 -11.16
C PRO A 230 -12.02 2.58 -12.43
N SER A 231 -11.41 1.40 -12.50
CA SER A 231 -11.45 0.57 -13.70
C SER A 231 -11.08 -0.89 -13.45
N LYS A 232 -11.41 -1.75 -14.42
CA LYS A 232 -10.83 -3.09 -14.52
C LYS A 232 -9.33 -2.98 -14.77
N THR A 233 -8.56 -3.91 -14.20
CA THR A 233 -7.11 -4.01 -14.42
C THR A 233 -6.79 -5.25 -15.26
N PRO A 234 -5.81 -5.19 -16.14
CA PRO A 234 -5.47 -6.31 -17.01
C PRO A 234 -4.79 -7.44 -16.25
N ASN A 235 -4.85 -8.63 -16.85
CA ASN A 235 -4.04 -9.77 -16.49
C ASN A 235 -2.56 -9.49 -16.87
N ILE A 236 -1.66 -9.63 -15.92
CA ILE A 236 -0.21 -9.50 -16.14
C ILE A 236 0.55 -10.79 -15.84
N THR A 237 -0.18 -11.94 -15.76
CA THR A 237 0.45 -13.27 -15.73
C THR A 237 1.03 -13.62 -17.11
N PRO A 238 1.91 -14.65 -17.23
CA PRO A 238 2.46 -15.05 -18.51
C PRO A 238 1.47 -15.86 -19.39
N HIS A 239 0.15 -15.59 -19.25
CA HIS A 239 -0.84 -16.18 -20.10
C HIS A 239 -0.76 -15.60 -21.54
N PRO A 240 -0.66 -16.43 -22.60
CA PRO A 240 -0.32 -15.95 -23.94
C PRO A 240 -1.42 -15.14 -24.63
N GLU A 241 -2.67 -15.30 -24.23
CA GLU A 241 -3.80 -14.60 -24.87
C GLU A 241 -4.32 -13.43 -24.05
N THR A 242 -4.40 -13.57 -22.73
CA THR A 242 -5.05 -12.58 -21.86
C THR A 242 -4.07 -11.82 -20.97
N GLY A 243 -2.82 -12.29 -20.88
CA GLY A 243 -1.75 -11.70 -20.06
C GLY A 243 -0.59 -11.18 -20.90
N ILE A 244 0.57 -11.09 -20.29
CA ILE A 244 1.79 -10.61 -20.93
C ILE A 244 2.67 -11.74 -21.48
N GLY A 245 2.11 -12.95 -21.70
CA GLY A 245 2.88 -14.13 -22.10
C GLY A 245 3.64 -13.98 -23.40
N LYS A 246 3.17 -13.15 -24.33
CA LYS A 246 3.80 -12.85 -25.62
C LYS A 246 4.75 -11.64 -25.58
N TRP A 247 4.80 -10.92 -24.45
CA TRP A 247 5.68 -9.78 -24.33
C TRP A 247 7.12 -10.22 -24.10
N SER A 248 8.03 -9.58 -24.78
CA SER A 248 9.46 -9.64 -24.43
C SER A 248 9.74 -8.77 -23.21
N GLU A 249 10.90 -8.91 -22.59
CA GLU A 249 11.35 -8.03 -21.53
C GLU A 249 11.43 -6.57 -22.00
N ALA A 250 11.94 -6.34 -23.21
CA ALA A 250 11.98 -5.01 -23.80
C ALA A 250 10.58 -4.40 -23.99
N ASP A 251 9.58 -5.21 -24.35
CA ASP A 251 8.18 -4.75 -24.44
C ASP A 251 7.64 -4.30 -23.08
N PHE A 252 7.92 -5.09 -22.03
CA PHE A 252 7.49 -4.75 -20.67
C PHE A 252 8.16 -3.47 -20.19
N VAL A 253 9.48 -3.36 -20.31
CA VAL A 253 10.24 -2.15 -19.92
C VAL A 253 9.73 -0.94 -20.71
N LYS A 254 9.55 -1.07 -22.03
CA LYS A 254 9.00 0.00 -22.88
C LYS A 254 7.62 0.44 -22.41
N ALA A 255 6.72 -0.52 -22.11
CA ALA A 255 5.38 -0.19 -21.63
C ALA A 255 5.42 0.58 -20.30
N MET A 256 6.32 0.20 -19.38
CA MET A 256 6.51 0.90 -18.10
C MET A 256 7.14 2.28 -18.27
N ARG A 257 8.02 2.48 -19.26
CA ARG A 257 8.68 3.78 -19.55
C ARG A 257 7.77 4.76 -20.29
N THR A 258 6.97 4.26 -21.25
CA THR A 258 6.24 5.13 -22.19
C THR A 258 4.74 5.15 -21.96
N GLY A 259 4.21 4.22 -21.15
CA GLY A 259 2.77 4.05 -20.97
C GLY A 259 2.07 3.48 -22.21
N VAL A 260 2.78 2.83 -23.13
CA VAL A 260 2.23 2.28 -24.36
C VAL A 260 2.57 0.79 -24.47
N THR A 261 1.53 -0.04 -24.64
CA THR A 261 1.69 -1.50 -24.79
C THR A 261 2.29 -1.86 -26.16
N PRO A 262 2.76 -3.10 -26.37
CA PRO A 262 3.22 -3.55 -27.70
C PRO A 262 2.16 -3.45 -28.80
N SER A 263 0.86 -3.51 -28.46
CA SER A 263 -0.24 -3.30 -29.39
C SER A 263 -0.52 -1.83 -29.73
N GLY A 264 0.21 -0.89 -29.13
CA GLY A 264 0.01 0.55 -29.32
C GLY A 264 -1.06 1.17 -28.42
N GLU A 265 -1.67 0.40 -27.52
CA GLU A 265 -2.65 0.92 -26.58
C GLU A 265 -1.99 1.73 -25.46
N LYS A 266 -2.55 2.87 -25.11
CA LYS A 266 -2.11 3.66 -23.96
C LYS A 266 -2.56 3.03 -22.64
N LEU A 267 -1.67 2.91 -21.67
CA LEU A 267 -2.03 2.51 -20.32
C LEU A 267 -3.02 3.54 -19.74
N LYS A 268 -4.01 3.03 -19.01
CA LYS A 268 -5.04 3.91 -18.43
C LYS A 268 -4.42 4.83 -17.39
N PRO A 269 -4.94 6.07 -17.22
CA PRO A 269 -4.40 7.05 -16.25
C PRO A 269 -4.38 6.55 -14.80
N PHE A 270 -5.21 5.55 -14.47
CA PHE A 270 -5.22 4.93 -13.15
C PHE A 270 -3.96 4.07 -12.87
N MET A 271 -3.36 3.48 -13.89
CA MET A 271 -2.04 2.86 -13.78
C MET A 271 -1.02 3.99 -13.58
N PRO A 272 -0.30 4.06 -12.46
CA PRO A 272 0.58 5.19 -12.15
C PRO A 272 1.91 5.13 -12.92
N TRP A 273 1.88 4.69 -14.18
CA TRP A 273 3.06 4.51 -15.03
C TRP A 273 3.95 5.78 -15.12
N PRO A 274 3.42 7.03 -15.08
CA PRO A 274 4.28 8.22 -15.11
C PRO A 274 5.21 8.35 -13.89
N LYS A 275 4.94 7.58 -12.83
CA LYS A 275 5.81 7.48 -11.67
C LYS A 275 6.67 6.22 -11.73
N LEU A 276 6.06 5.11 -12.08
CA LEU A 276 6.73 3.82 -12.23
C LEU A 276 7.82 3.85 -13.32
N GLN A 277 7.70 4.74 -14.33
CA GLN A 277 8.77 4.95 -15.32
C GLN A 277 10.11 5.40 -14.71
N ARG A 278 10.13 5.87 -13.45
CA ARG A 278 11.34 6.26 -12.73
C ARG A 278 12.03 5.10 -12.02
N MET A 279 11.43 3.90 -12.05
CA MET A 279 12.08 2.71 -11.50
C MET A 279 13.39 2.45 -12.24
N THR A 280 14.38 1.87 -11.56
CA THR A 280 15.62 1.47 -12.21
C THR A 280 15.35 0.38 -13.24
N ASP A 281 16.25 0.21 -14.20
CA ASP A 281 16.12 -0.87 -15.19
C ASP A 281 16.23 -2.24 -14.50
N ASP A 282 17.14 -2.40 -13.55
CA ASP A 282 17.27 -3.63 -12.77
C ASP A 282 15.97 -4.01 -12.04
N ASP A 283 15.26 -3.03 -11.46
CA ASP A 283 13.99 -3.27 -10.78
C ASP A 283 12.88 -3.68 -11.76
N LEU A 284 12.82 -3.06 -12.94
CA LEU A 284 11.86 -3.45 -13.98
C LEU A 284 12.17 -4.84 -14.55
N HIS A 285 13.46 -5.16 -14.76
CA HIS A 285 13.91 -6.48 -15.19
C HIS A 285 13.57 -7.54 -14.13
N ALA A 286 13.80 -7.24 -12.84
CA ALA A 286 13.44 -8.14 -11.74
C ALA A 286 11.93 -8.43 -11.73
N ILE A 287 11.09 -7.39 -11.83
CA ILE A 287 9.64 -7.57 -11.86
C ILE A 287 9.22 -8.42 -13.07
N TYR A 288 9.75 -8.13 -14.25
CA TYR A 288 9.46 -8.95 -15.43
C TYR A 288 9.90 -10.40 -15.24
N ALA A 289 11.12 -10.63 -14.77
CA ALA A 289 11.63 -11.97 -14.48
C ALA A 289 10.69 -12.74 -13.55
N TYR A 290 10.19 -12.09 -12.48
CA TYR A 290 9.23 -12.69 -11.57
C TYR A 290 7.88 -12.98 -12.25
N LEU A 291 7.32 -12.02 -12.99
CA LEU A 291 6.04 -12.22 -13.68
C LEU A 291 6.06 -13.37 -14.69
N ARG A 292 7.25 -13.77 -15.17
CA ARG A 292 7.43 -14.96 -16.02
C ARG A 292 7.35 -16.28 -15.24
N THR A 293 7.50 -16.25 -13.91
CA THR A 293 7.49 -17.45 -13.06
C THR A 293 6.11 -17.74 -12.45
N VAL A 294 5.20 -16.76 -12.40
CA VAL A 294 3.88 -16.97 -11.83
C VAL A 294 3.01 -17.84 -12.73
N PRO A 295 1.99 -18.55 -12.18
CA PRO A 295 1.09 -19.37 -12.99
C PRO A 295 0.40 -18.55 -14.10
N ALA A 296 0.36 -19.10 -15.31
CA ALA A 296 -0.37 -18.52 -16.44
C ALA A 296 -1.88 -18.71 -16.20
N ILE A 297 -2.57 -17.67 -15.77
CA ILE A 297 -3.99 -17.69 -15.42
C ILE A 297 -4.79 -16.94 -16.51
N ARG A 298 -5.89 -17.56 -16.96
CA ARG A 298 -6.81 -16.94 -17.90
C ARG A 298 -7.82 -16.05 -17.21
#